data_0ca3d038039f927a6c312d2e474ac469
#
_entry.id   0ca3d038039f927a6c312d2e474ac469
#
_cell.length_a   1.000
_cell.length_b   1.000
_cell.length_c   1.000
_cell.angle_alpha   90.00
_cell.angle_beta   90.00
_cell.angle_gamma   90.00
#
_symmetry.space_group_name_H-M   'P 1'
#
loop_
_entity.id
_entity.type
_entity.pdbx_description
1 polymer ?
#
loop_
_entity_poly.entity_id
_entity_poly.type
_entity_poly.pdbx_seq_one_letter_code
_entity_poly.pdbx_strand_id
1 'polypeptide(L)'
;LNVGGVSLNAENFLIKEEIGSRNQKNKKENGEWLDSLQQISWTQMADVYFDYFTLQHLIQYKRTNSEERRSNNTWLSEQNLKFENSNLGIVSDLRYEFGLTKEQPYVAIYKPVAAGTGDVLYDSTTGLFIEGGDNGNFVYEGMGRSDSLAVEASHVSFDFFFEWEPAKIFKIKQGFLTDVILGLDW
;
A
#
# COMPACT_ATOMS: atom_id res chain seq x y z
N LEU A 1 -3.92 -19.70 11.53
CA LEU A 1 -4.54 -19.02 10.39
C LEU A 1 -5.71 -19.87 9.90
N ASN A 2 -6.88 -19.31 9.88
CA ASN A 2 -8.07 -19.91 9.27
C ASN A 2 -8.43 -19.04 8.06
N VAL A 3 -8.62 -19.65 6.91
CA VAL A 3 -9.05 -18.98 5.69
C VAL A 3 -10.24 -19.74 5.13
N GLY A 4 -11.30 -19.03 4.83
CA GLY A 4 -12.47 -19.54 4.12
C GLY A 4 -12.78 -18.63 2.95
N GLY A 5 -13.28 -19.18 1.86
CA GLY A 5 -13.59 -18.38 0.70
C GLY A 5 -14.57 -19.07 -0.23
N VAL A 6 -15.10 -18.28 -1.14
CA VAL A 6 -15.98 -18.72 -2.22
C VAL A 6 -15.39 -18.21 -3.53
N SER A 7 -15.44 -19.07 -4.56
CA SER A 7 -15.07 -18.68 -5.90
C SER A 7 -16.16 -19.05 -6.89
N LEU A 8 -16.44 -18.15 -7.81
CA LEU A 8 -17.28 -18.35 -8.97
C LEU A 8 -16.41 -18.21 -10.22
N ASN A 9 -16.36 -19.26 -11.01
CA ASN A 9 -15.55 -19.31 -12.23
C ASN A 9 -16.46 -19.65 -13.42
N ALA A 10 -16.39 -18.86 -14.46
CA ALA A 10 -17.02 -19.09 -15.75
C ALA A 10 -16.00 -18.82 -16.86
N GLU A 11 -16.34 -19.10 -18.10
CA GLU A 11 -15.43 -19.00 -19.24
C GLU A 11 -14.73 -17.63 -19.36
N ASN A 12 -15.47 -16.56 -19.06
CA ASN A 12 -15.00 -15.19 -19.25
C ASN A 12 -14.86 -14.38 -17.96
N PHE A 13 -15.03 -14.99 -16.80
CA PHE A 13 -14.83 -14.31 -15.54
C PHE A 13 -14.49 -15.24 -14.38
N LEU A 14 -13.73 -14.73 -13.47
CA LEU A 14 -13.43 -15.32 -12.16
C LEU A 14 -13.76 -14.27 -11.09
N ILE A 15 -14.58 -14.65 -10.11
CA ILE A 15 -14.76 -13.85 -8.90
C ILE A 15 -14.39 -14.72 -7.71
N LYS A 16 -13.59 -14.19 -6.80
CA LYS A 16 -13.13 -14.88 -5.61
C LYS A 16 -13.24 -13.96 -4.41
N GLU A 17 -13.83 -14.46 -3.36
CA GLU A 17 -13.85 -13.81 -2.05
C GLU A 17 -13.21 -14.70 -1.01
N GLU A 18 -12.35 -14.13 -0.20
CA GLU A 18 -11.68 -14.82 0.89
C GLU A 18 -11.77 -14.01 2.18
N ILE A 19 -12.07 -14.70 3.28
CA ILE A 19 -12.01 -14.15 4.62
C ILE A 19 -10.99 -14.96 5.40
N GLY A 20 -10.02 -14.27 5.98
CA GLY A 20 -8.99 -14.86 6.80
C GLY A 20 -9.05 -14.36 8.23
N SER A 21 -8.77 -15.22 9.17
CA SER A 21 -8.54 -14.85 10.55
C SER A 21 -7.26 -15.48 11.08
N ARG A 22 -6.52 -14.70 11.84
CA ARG A 22 -5.30 -15.16 12.53
C ARG A 22 -5.36 -14.69 13.96
N ASN A 23 -5.19 -15.62 14.89
CA ASN A 23 -5.01 -15.33 16.30
C ASN A 23 -3.65 -15.89 16.73
N GLN A 24 -2.82 -15.07 17.32
CA GLN A 24 -1.52 -15.45 17.85
C GLN A 24 -1.52 -15.16 19.36
N LYS A 25 -1.07 -16.13 20.15
CA LYS A 25 -0.95 -16.01 21.60
C LYS A 25 0.52 -16.10 21.98
N ASN A 26 0.94 -15.24 22.89
CA ASN A 26 2.26 -15.30 23.49
C ASN A 26 2.11 -15.75 24.95
N LYS A 27 3.07 -16.55 25.41
CA LYS A 27 3.11 -16.99 26.80
C LYS A 27 3.93 -15.99 27.61
N LYS A 28 3.34 -15.46 28.68
CA LYS A 28 4.05 -14.60 29.63
C LYS A 28 4.99 -15.42 30.53
N GLU A 29 5.90 -14.74 31.20
CA GLU A 29 6.82 -15.35 32.17
C GLU A 29 6.08 -16.04 33.35
N ASN A 30 4.89 -15.51 33.71
CA ASN A 30 4.03 -16.11 34.73
C ASN A 30 3.24 -17.35 34.24
N GLY A 31 3.43 -17.76 32.99
CA GLY A 31 2.79 -18.94 32.39
C GLY A 31 1.44 -18.69 31.72
N GLU A 32 0.86 -17.51 31.86
CA GLU A 32 -0.41 -17.14 31.21
C GLU A 32 -0.25 -16.92 29.72
N TRP A 33 -1.27 -17.30 28.95
CA TRP A 33 -1.36 -17.01 27.52
C TRP A 33 -2.15 -15.75 27.26
N LEU A 34 -1.57 -14.82 26.53
CA LEU A 34 -2.23 -13.59 26.08
C LEU A 34 -2.38 -13.59 24.57
N ASP A 35 -3.48 -13.02 24.10
CA ASP A 35 -3.70 -12.74 22.68
C ASP A 35 -2.78 -11.60 22.25
N SER A 36 -1.67 -11.92 21.60
CA SER A 36 -0.67 -10.92 21.18
C SER A 36 -1.02 -10.27 19.84
N LEU A 37 -1.75 -10.98 18.99
CA LEU A 37 -2.15 -10.50 17.67
C LEU A 37 -3.48 -11.13 17.26
N GLN A 38 -4.45 -10.29 16.94
CA GLN A 38 -5.67 -10.68 16.25
C GLN A 38 -5.71 -9.98 14.89
N GLN A 39 -5.87 -10.74 13.85
CA GLN A 39 -5.96 -10.23 12.49
C GLN A 39 -7.19 -10.80 11.81
N ILE A 40 -7.94 -9.92 11.15
CA ILE A 40 -9.01 -10.26 10.22
C ILE A 40 -8.63 -9.68 8.87
N SER A 41 -8.76 -10.47 7.83
CA SER A 41 -8.54 -10.03 6.45
C SER A 41 -9.74 -10.41 5.59
N TRP A 42 -10.05 -9.57 4.65
CA TRP A 42 -11.00 -9.81 3.58
C TRP A 42 -10.35 -9.45 2.25
N THR A 43 -10.51 -10.32 1.27
CA THR A 43 -9.96 -10.13 -0.07
C THR A 43 -11.05 -10.46 -1.08
N GLN A 44 -11.27 -9.55 -2.02
CA GLN A 44 -12.09 -9.74 -3.19
C GLN A 44 -11.22 -9.61 -4.43
N MET A 45 -11.34 -10.58 -5.33
CA MET A 45 -10.69 -10.57 -6.64
C MET A 45 -11.76 -10.75 -7.71
N ALA A 46 -11.64 -10.02 -8.79
CA ALA A 46 -12.45 -10.21 -9.99
C ALA A 46 -11.60 -10.06 -11.23
N ASP A 47 -11.59 -11.09 -12.05
CA ASP A 47 -10.97 -11.10 -13.36
C ASP A 47 -12.06 -11.29 -14.41
N VAL A 48 -12.13 -10.36 -15.36
CA VAL A 48 -13.12 -10.39 -16.43
C VAL A 48 -12.41 -10.31 -17.78
N TYR A 49 -12.74 -11.23 -18.66
CA TYR A 49 -12.08 -11.39 -19.94
C TYR A 49 -13.11 -11.27 -21.07
N PHE A 50 -12.87 -10.36 -21.99
CA PHE A 50 -13.58 -10.25 -23.26
C PHE A 50 -12.57 -10.32 -24.40
N ASP A 51 -13.02 -10.44 -25.64
CA ASP A 51 -12.16 -10.63 -26.81
C ASP A 51 -10.99 -9.66 -26.92
N TYR A 52 -11.21 -8.39 -26.50
CA TYR A 52 -10.22 -7.32 -26.60
C TYR A 52 -9.91 -6.64 -25.27
N PHE A 53 -10.48 -7.14 -24.19
CA PHE A 53 -10.52 -6.41 -22.96
C PHE A 53 -10.34 -7.33 -21.76
N THR A 54 -9.43 -6.97 -20.88
CA THR A 54 -9.22 -7.66 -19.61
C THR A 54 -9.34 -6.64 -18.48
N LEU A 55 -10.18 -6.92 -17.51
CA LEU A 55 -10.27 -6.20 -16.26
C LEU A 55 -9.85 -7.11 -15.12
N GLN A 56 -8.86 -6.69 -14.37
CA GLN A 56 -8.47 -7.32 -13.12
C GLN A 56 -8.71 -6.35 -11.98
N HIS A 57 -9.37 -6.83 -10.95
CA HIS A 57 -9.74 -6.05 -9.79
C HIS A 57 -9.38 -6.81 -8.52
N LEU A 58 -8.68 -6.14 -7.61
CA LEU A 58 -8.33 -6.64 -6.30
C LEU A 58 -8.70 -5.61 -5.25
N ILE A 59 -9.47 -6.02 -4.25
CA ILE A 59 -9.66 -5.26 -3.02
C ILE A 59 -9.21 -6.11 -1.85
N GLN A 60 -8.41 -5.53 -0.98
CA GLN A 60 -7.99 -6.15 0.27
C GLN A 60 -8.29 -5.22 1.44
N TYR A 61 -8.87 -5.79 2.46
CA TYR A 61 -9.03 -5.15 3.76
C TYR A 61 -8.36 -6.01 4.82
N LYS A 62 -7.60 -5.39 5.69
CA LYS A 62 -6.94 -6.05 6.80
C LYS A 62 -7.07 -5.21 8.05
N ARG A 63 -7.58 -5.82 9.10
CA ARG A 63 -7.60 -5.25 10.44
C ARG A 63 -6.69 -6.05 11.35
N THR A 64 -5.78 -5.37 12.01
CA THR A 64 -4.85 -5.96 12.95
C THR A 64 -5.01 -5.29 14.31
N ASN A 65 -5.29 -6.07 15.34
CA ASN A 65 -5.28 -5.66 16.73
C ASN A 65 -4.10 -6.32 17.42
N SER A 66 -3.29 -5.58 18.12
CA SER A 66 -2.18 -6.09 18.93
C SER A 66 -2.26 -5.47 20.32
N GLU A 67 -1.85 -6.23 21.34
CA GLU A 67 -1.82 -5.74 22.73
C GLU A 67 -0.89 -4.54 22.89
N GLU A 68 0.22 -4.52 22.12
CA GLU A 68 1.21 -3.44 22.15
C GLU A 68 0.90 -2.29 21.19
N ARG A 69 0.00 -2.51 20.23
CA ARG A 69 -0.30 -1.53 19.19
C ARG A 69 -1.80 -1.33 19.04
N ARG A 70 -2.20 -0.08 18.87
CA ARG A 70 -3.59 0.26 18.55
C ARG A 70 -4.01 -0.44 17.24
N SER A 71 -5.32 -0.71 17.13
CA SER A 71 -5.92 -1.28 15.91
C SER A 71 -5.42 -0.58 14.66
N ASN A 72 -4.88 -1.34 13.73
CA ASN A 72 -4.46 -0.86 12.42
C ASN A 72 -5.38 -1.45 11.34
N ASN A 73 -5.95 -0.58 10.53
CA ASN A 73 -6.75 -0.95 9.37
C ASN A 73 -5.98 -0.58 8.10
N THR A 74 -5.86 -1.52 7.20
CA THR A 74 -5.23 -1.32 5.89
C THR A 74 -6.25 -1.64 4.82
N TRP A 75 -6.36 -0.77 3.83
CA TRP A 75 -7.09 -0.98 2.59
C TRP A 75 -6.12 -0.94 1.43
N LEU A 76 -6.30 -1.84 0.49
CA LEU A 76 -5.63 -1.84 -0.79
C LEU A 76 -6.66 -2.09 -1.87
N SER A 77 -6.64 -1.32 -2.93
CA SER A 77 -7.42 -1.53 -4.14
C SER A 77 -6.50 -1.42 -5.34
N GLU A 78 -6.44 -2.45 -6.14
CA GLU A 78 -5.69 -2.49 -7.39
C GLU A 78 -6.67 -2.77 -8.52
N GLN A 79 -6.56 -2.01 -9.61
CA GLN A 79 -7.35 -2.19 -10.80
C GLN A 79 -6.42 -2.14 -12.00
N ASN A 80 -6.47 -3.15 -12.83
CA ASN A 80 -5.73 -3.23 -14.08
C ASN A 80 -6.72 -3.43 -15.22
N LEU A 81 -6.68 -2.53 -16.17
CA LEU A 81 -7.53 -2.50 -17.34
C LEU A 81 -6.67 -2.59 -18.59
N LYS A 82 -6.72 -3.71 -19.26
CA LYS A 82 -5.97 -3.92 -20.51
C LYS A 82 -6.94 -3.99 -21.69
N PHE A 83 -6.64 -3.23 -22.72
CA PHE A 83 -7.30 -3.30 -24.02
C PHE A 83 -6.26 -3.66 -25.09
N GLU A 84 -6.54 -4.69 -25.86
CA GLU A 84 -5.69 -5.12 -26.95
C GLU A 84 -6.54 -5.50 -28.17
N ASN A 85 -6.38 -4.79 -29.27
CA ASN A 85 -7.02 -5.11 -30.52
C ASN A 85 -6.00 -5.09 -31.67
N SER A 86 -5.55 -6.27 -32.04
CA SER A 86 -4.55 -6.44 -33.10
C SER A 86 -5.02 -5.98 -34.48
N ASN A 87 -6.35 -6.01 -34.75
CA ASN A 87 -6.90 -5.55 -36.02
C ASN A 87 -6.85 -4.02 -36.14
N LEU A 88 -6.99 -3.33 -35.02
CA LEU A 88 -6.87 -1.87 -34.95
C LEU A 88 -5.45 -1.41 -34.64
N GLY A 89 -4.56 -2.33 -34.31
CA GLY A 89 -3.21 -2.00 -33.89
C GLY A 89 -3.16 -1.18 -32.62
N ILE A 90 -4.09 -1.40 -31.68
CA ILE A 90 -4.19 -0.64 -30.43
C ILE A 90 -3.87 -1.57 -29.28
N VAL A 91 -2.98 -1.10 -28.41
CA VAL A 91 -2.69 -1.68 -27.09
C VAL A 91 -2.78 -0.55 -26.07
N SER A 92 -3.52 -0.79 -24.99
CA SER A 92 -3.62 0.13 -23.86
C SER A 92 -3.62 -0.64 -22.57
N ASP A 93 -2.89 -0.17 -21.59
CA ASP A 93 -2.82 -0.69 -20.23
C ASP A 93 -3.01 0.47 -19.26
N LEU A 94 -3.94 0.32 -18.33
CA LEU A 94 -4.24 1.30 -17.30
C LEU A 94 -4.21 0.58 -15.96
N ARG A 95 -3.31 1.00 -15.10
CA ARG A 95 -3.20 0.51 -13.73
C ARG A 95 -3.52 1.62 -12.76
N TYR A 96 -4.41 1.32 -11.84
CA TYR A 96 -4.74 2.18 -10.73
C TYR A 96 -4.55 1.43 -9.42
N GLU A 97 -3.83 2.03 -8.50
CA GLU A 97 -3.63 1.49 -7.16
C GLU A 97 -3.99 2.56 -6.12
N PHE A 98 -4.75 2.15 -5.13
CA PHE A 98 -5.08 2.96 -3.96
C PHE A 98 -4.79 2.15 -2.70
N GLY A 99 -4.00 2.72 -1.80
CA GLY A 99 -3.72 2.16 -0.50
C GLY A 99 -4.03 3.15 0.62
N LEU A 100 -4.66 2.66 1.68
CA LEU A 100 -4.84 3.39 2.93
C LEU A 100 -4.31 2.54 4.07
N THR A 101 -3.38 3.08 4.82
CA THR A 101 -2.79 2.42 6.00
C THR A 101 -2.58 3.42 7.12
N LYS A 102 -2.41 2.92 8.33
CA LYS A 102 -1.91 3.74 9.44
C LYS A 102 -0.44 3.48 9.62
N GLU A 103 0.34 4.50 9.44
CA GLU A 103 1.78 4.46 9.62
C GLU A 103 2.19 5.20 10.88
N GLN A 104 3.22 4.69 11.53
CA GLN A 104 3.86 5.37 12.62
C GLN A 104 4.97 6.26 12.03
N PRO A 105 4.84 7.60 12.12
CA PRO A 105 5.85 8.48 11.60
C PRO A 105 7.17 8.28 12.35
N TYR A 106 8.26 8.48 11.66
CA TYR A 106 9.56 8.59 12.29
C TYR A 106 9.63 9.95 12.98
N VAL A 107 10.00 9.92 14.25
CA VAL A 107 10.19 11.12 15.08
C VAL A 107 11.60 11.10 15.68
N ALA A 108 12.15 12.28 15.93
CA ALA A 108 13.39 12.40 16.66
C ALA A 108 13.21 11.90 18.10
N ILE A 109 14.11 11.02 18.53
CA ILE A 109 14.15 10.51 19.89
C ILE A 109 15.21 11.29 20.65
N TYR A 110 14.83 11.79 21.81
CA TYR A 110 15.70 12.52 22.71
C TYR A 110 15.78 11.79 24.04
N LYS A 111 17.00 11.57 24.50
CA LYS A 111 17.27 10.92 25.79
C LYS A 111 17.58 11.97 26.84
N PRO A 112 16.93 11.93 28.00
CA PRO A 112 17.27 12.83 29.10
C PRO A 112 18.68 12.52 29.67
N VAL A 113 19.42 13.57 29.95
CA VAL A 113 20.74 13.52 30.57
C VAL A 113 20.78 14.49 31.74
N ALA A 114 21.87 14.49 32.48
CA ALA A 114 22.04 15.46 33.58
C ALA A 114 21.97 16.90 33.04
N ALA A 115 21.39 17.80 33.82
CA ALA A 115 21.26 19.21 33.43
C ALA A 115 22.63 19.81 33.09
N GLY A 116 22.73 20.47 31.94
CA GLY A 116 23.98 21.07 31.47
C GLY A 116 24.95 20.08 30.82
N THR A 117 24.54 18.84 30.55
CA THR A 117 25.36 17.84 29.84
C THR A 117 24.86 17.44 28.49
N GLY A 118 23.69 17.93 28.11
CA GLY A 118 23.08 17.72 26.79
C GLY A 118 23.21 18.95 25.90
N ASP A 119 22.84 18.78 24.65
CA ASP A 119 22.84 19.82 23.62
C ASP A 119 21.45 20.31 23.26
N VAL A 120 20.40 19.68 23.83
CA VAL A 120 18.99 19.96 23.52
C VAL A 120 18.21 20.29 24.79
N LEU A 121 17.33 21.30 24.70
CA LEU A 121 16.36 21.68 25.72
C LEU A 121 14.95 21.36 25.26
N TYR A 122 14.08 20.94 26.17
CA TYR A 122 12.65 20.83 25.92
C TYR A 122 11.95 22.13 26.33
N ASP A 123 11.36 22.81 25.36
CA ASP A 123 10.50 23.98 25.62
C ASP A 123 9.08 23.51 25.90
N SER A 124 8.67 23.60 27.16
CA SER A 124 7.34 23.21 27.61
C SER A 124 6.22 24.11 27.08
N THR A 125 6.54 25.32 26.60
CA THR A 125 5.57 26.27 26.07
C THR A 125 5.15 25.88 24.65
N THR A 126 6.11 25.50 23.84
CA THR A 126 5.87 25.09 22.45
C THR A 126 5.75 23.58 22.28
N GLY A 127 6.18 22.79 23.26
CA GLY A 127 6.25 21.33 23.18
C GLY A 127 7.36 20.82 22.25
N LEU A 128 8.32 21.67 21.91
CA LEU A 128 9.39 21.36 20.96
C LEU A 128 10.74 21.19 21.65
N PHE A 129 11.59 20.39 21.04
CA PHE A 129 12.99 20.31 21.39
C PHE A 129 13.78 21.36 20.60
N ILE A 130 14.56 22.18 21.29
CA ILE A 130 15.36 23.27 20.74
C ILE A 130 16.82 23.08 21.09
N GLU A 131 17.73 23.65 20.30
CA GLU A 131 19.14 23.64 20.63
C GLU A 131 19.39 24.36 21.93
N GLY A 132 20.00 23.65 22.87
CA GLY A 132 20.34 24.16 24.23
C GLY A 132 21.81 24.55 24.40
N GLY A 133 22.64 24.31 23.40
CA GLY A 133 24.11 24.44 23.51
C GLY A 133 24.61 23.61 24.69
N ASP A 134 25.58 24.17 25.45
CA ASP A 134 26.19 23.49 26.60
C ASP A 134 25.26 23.41 27.84
N ASN A 135 24.02 23.85 27.75
CA ASN A 135 23.06 23.89 28.86
C ASN A 135 21.89 22.94 28.68
N GLY A 136 21.96 22.06 27.70
CA GLY A 136 20.91 21.11 27.42
C GLY A 136 20.74 20.05 28.53
N ASN A 137 19.54 19.47 28.59
CA ASN A 137 19.21 18.35 29.47
C ASN A 137 18.69 17.13 28.69
N PHE A 138 18.81 17.18 27.38
CA PHE A 138 18.56 16.07 26.46
C PHE A 138 19.66 15.97 25.42
N VAL A 139 19.90 14.76 24.92
CA VAL A 139 20.72 14.47 23.74
C VAL A 139 19.87 13.79 22.68
N TYR A 140 20.14 14.12 21.43
CA TYR A 140 19.52 13.42 20.30
C TYR A 140 20.07 12.00 20.19
N GLU A 141 19.22 10.99 20.21
CA GLU A 141 19.60 9.58 20.14
C GLU A 141 19.43 9.00 18.72
N GLY A 142 18.55 9.60 17.91
CA GLY A 142 18.29 9.15 16.56
C GLY A 142 16.84 9.34 16.16
N MET A 143 16.45 8.72 15.04
CA MET A 143 15.08 8.65 14.57
C MET A 143 14.46 7.31 14.95
N GLY A 144 13.28 7.33 15.53
CA GLY A 144 12.52 6.13 15.84
C GLY A 144 11.05 6.27 15.49
N ARG A 145 10.33 5.16 15.47
CA ARG A 145 8.89 5.20 15.23
C ARG A 145 8.15 5.69 16.45
N SER A 146 7.22 6.63 16.24
CA SER A 146 6.37 7.13 17.32
C SER A 146 5.26 6.12 17.63
N ASP A 147 5.25 5.58 18.85
CA ASP A 147 4.17 4.70 19.30
C ASP A 147 2.85 5.43 19.58
N SER A 148 2.90 6.76 19.72
CA SER A 148 1.74 7.57 20.10
C SER A 148 1.03 8.26 18.93
N LEU A 149 1.67 8.38 17.77
CA LEU A 149 1.21 9.17 16.63
C LEU A 149 1.07 8.29 15.37
N ALA A 150 0.10 7.37 15.38
CA ALA A 150 -0.27 6.72 14.13
C ALA A 150 -1.04 7.71 13.25
N VAL A 151 -0.51 8.07 12.09
CA VAL A 151 -1.15 8.90 11.09
C VAL A 151 -1.69 8.04 9.95
N GLU A 152 -2.81 8.47 9.38
CA GLU A 152 -3.33 7.83 8.16
C GLU A 152 -2.45 8.27 6.99
N ALA A 153 -1.88 7.28 6.31
CA ALA A 153 -1.14 7.47 5.08
C ALA A 153 -1.92 6.86 3.92
N SER A 154 -2.10 7.63 2.87
CA SER A 154 -2.70 7.15 1.63
C SER A 154 -1.64 7.12 0.53
N HIS A 155 -1.70 6.08 -0.28
CA HIS A 155 -0.93 5.93 -1.48
C HIS A 155 -1.88 5.85 -2.67
N VAL A 156 -1.60 6.61 -3.71
CA VAL A 156 -2.32 6.56 -4.99
C VAL A 156 -1.27 6.48 -6.08
N SER A 157 -1.41 5.50 -6.94
CA SER A 157 -0.58 5.35 -8.14
C SER A 157 -1.50 5.17 -9.35
N PHE A 158 -1.10 5.76 -10.44
CA PHE A 158 -1.81 5.68 -11.70
C PHE A 158 -0.76 5.58 -12.80
N ASP A 159 -0.79 4.45 -13.52
CA ASP A 159 0.08 4.20 -14.65
C ASP A 159 -0.80 4.01 -15.89
N PHE A 160 -0.46 4.67 -16.96
CA PHE A 160 -1.18 4.56 -18.22
C PHE A 160 -0.21 4.38 -19.38
N PHE A 161 -0.41 3.32 -20.14
CA PHE A 161 0.31 3.04 -21.38
C PHE A 161 -0.67 2.98 -22.54
N PHE A 162 -0.30 3.58 -23.65
CA PHE A 162 -1.06 3.52 -24.90
C PHE A 162 -0.11 3.41 -26.08
N GLU A 163 -0.39 2.47 -26.96
CA GLU A 163 0.33 2.28 -28.20
C GLU A 163 -0.65 2.11 -29.35
N TRP A 164 -0.35 2.71 -30.47
CA TRP A 164 -1.15 2.61 -31.67
C TRP A 164 -0.27 2.49 -32.92
N GLU A 165 -0.59 1.50 -33.74
CA GLU A 165 0.00 1.23 -35.04
C GLU A 165 -0.99 1.65 -36.15
N PRO A 166 -0.94 2.86 -36.70
CA PRO A 166 -1.88 3.37 -37.73
C PRO A 166 -1.96 2.50 -38.98
N ALA A 167 -0.83 1.90 -39.37
CA ALA A 167 -0.75 1.07 -40.56
C ALA A 167 -1.72 -0.14 -40.55
N LYS A 168 -2.02 -0.66 -39.37
CA LYS A 168 -2.97 -1.78 -39.21
C LYS A 168 -4.39 -1.37 -39.54
N ILE A 169 -4.86 -0.20 -39.07
CA ILE A 169 -6.20 0.31 -39.40
C ILE A 169 -6.34 0.62 -40.88
N PHE A 170 -5.37 1.35 -41.43
CA PHE A 170 -5.43 1.80 -42.81
C PHE A 170 -4.99 0.73 -43.81
N LYS A 171 -4.61 -0.47 -43.33
CA LYS A 171 -4.14 -1.61 -44.16
C LYS A 171 -3.02 -1.20 -45.10
N ILE A 172 -2.13 -0.31 -44.64
CA ILE A 172 -0.97 0.18 -45.41
C ILE A 172 0.08 -0.91 -45.40
N LYS A 173 0.44 -1.40 -46.61
CA LYS A 173 1.42 -2.50 -46.76
C LYS A 173 2.82 -1.99 -47.05
N GLN A 174 2.99 -0.75 -47.51
CA GLN A 174 4.27 -0.17 -47.88
C GLN A 174 4.27 1.35 -47.60
N GLY A 175 5.43 1.90 -47.30
CA GLY A 175 5.64 3.31 -47.08
C GLY A 175 6.04 3.60 -45.62
N PHE A 176 6.36 4.86 -45.34
CA PHE A 176 6.91 5.25 -44.02
C PHE A 176 5.93 4.97 -42.86
N LEU A 177 4.62 4.95 -43.11
CA LEU A 177 3.61 4.69 -42.07
C LEU A 177 3.57 3.24 -41.61
N THR A 178 4.22 2.31 -42.32
CA THR A 178 4.29 0.90 -41.87
C THR A 178 5.12 0.73 -40.60
N ASP A 179 6.03 1.65 -40.36
CA ASP A 179 6.99 1.59 -39.25
C ASP A 179 6.68 2.64 -38.17
N VAL A 180 5.55 3.34 -38.30
CA VAL A 180 5.13 4.33 -37.31
C VAL A 180 4.38 3.64 -36.16
N ILE A 181 4.92 3.75 -34.97
CA ILE A 181 4.29 3.39 -33.71
C ILE A 181 4.16 4.67 -32.89
N LEU A 182 2.95 4.99 -32.48
CA LEU A 182 2.66 6.11 -31.59
C LEU A 182 2.43 5.55 -30.20
N GLY A 183 3.22 5.97 -29.23
CA GLY A 183 3.12 5.55 -27.85
C GLY A 183 2.98 6.72 -26.89
N LEU A 184 2.27 6.53 -25.81
CA LEU A 184 2.17 7.41 -24.65
C LEU A 184 2.34 6.57 -23.40
N ASP A 185 3.25 7.00 -22.55
CA ASP A 185 3.51 6.39 -21.23
C ASP A 185 3.44 7.52 -20.19
N TRP A 186 2.63 7.32 -19.15
CA TRP A 186 2.41 8.33 -18.11
C TRP A 186 2.13 7.70 -16.75
#